data_f51b3fc10de8b8713ac00cf519d5a983
#
_entry.id   f51b3fc10de8b8713ac00cf519d5a983
#
_cell.length_a   1.000
_cell.length_b   1.000
_cell.length_c   1.000
_cell.angle_alpha   90.00
_cell.angle_beta   90.00
_cell.angle_gamma   90.00
#
_symmetry.space_group_name_H-M   'P 1'
#
loop_
_entity.id
_entity.type
_entity.pdbx_description
1 polymer ?
#
loop_
_entity_poly.entity_id
_entity_poly.type
_entity_poly.pdbx_seq_one_letter_code
_entity_poly.pdbx_strand_id
1 'polypeptide(L)'
;MEGTLKSVLLENDLCLSQNSRGTDKEFPKMYISEVYDPIIGKMEKQNFNFVEIGVRTGASVQLWAKYFSEMNFIGIDNEVDVVWQNADWIRGKNIQYLKADAYCHETLAMLPKQMTVVIDDGPHSISSQVWLAQNYTPRLSMNGFIFIEDIQGGLSYCDRIIRAIPKKFKGCVRIIDLRKVSGEGDSLLVLIHNCEGMCDIQIGFRNQHDLWPSLLRVLYFERVKFICNRLIAKSLRIFKST
;
A
#
# COMPACT_ATOMS: atom_id res chain seq x y z
N MET A 1 -2.70 20.64 -20.70
CA MET A 1 -2.75 20.29 -19.25
C MET A 1 -2.59 18.80 -19.17
N GLU A 2 -1.58 18.32 -18.48
CA GLU A 2 -1.50 16.87 -18.23
C GLU A 2 -2.65 16.50 -17.29
N GLY A 3 -3.44 15.48 -17.66
CA GLY A 3 -4.57 15.01 -16.85
C GLY A 3 -4.11 14.43 -15.53
N THR A 4 -5.00 14.36 -14.54
CA THR A 4 -4.79 13.62 -13.29
C THR A 4 -5.04 12.12 -13.50
N LEU A 5 -4.58 11.26 -12.59
CA LEU A 5 -4.94 9.84 -12.59
C LEU A 5 -6.46 9.66 -12.63
N LYS A 6 -7.18 10.48 -11.87
CA LYS A 6 -8.65 10.46 -11.85
C LYS A 6 -9.25 10.82 -13.21
N SER A 7 -8.74 11.83 -13.91
CA SER A 7 -9.24 12.19 -15.24
C SER A 7 -9.00 11.06 -16.24
N VAL A 8 -7.81 10.46 -16.25
CA VAL A 8 -7.50 9.31 -17.11
C VAL A 8 -8.40 8.11 -16.81
N LEU A 9 -8.65 7.82 -15.53
CA LEU A 9 -9.55 6.72 -15.13
C LEU A 9 -10.97 6.92 -15.67
N LEU A 10 -11.53 8.12 -15.49
CA LEU A 10 -12.92 8.42 -15.88
C LEU A 10 -13.10 8.51 -17.40
N GLU A 11 -12.16 9.15 -18.11
CA GLU A 11 -12.17 9.30 -19.58
C GLU A 11 -12.04 7.97 -20.34
N ASN A 12 -11.54 6.92 -19.67
CA ASN A 12 -11.34 5.61 -20.27
C ASN A 12 -12.26 4.51 -19.71
N ASP A 13 -13.33 4.88 -18.98
CA ASP A 13 -14.30 3.95 -18.38
C ASP A 13 -13.64 2.83 -17.54
N LEU A 14 -12.58 3.17 -16.81
CA LEU A 14 -11.83 2.22 -16.01
C LEU A 14 -12.34 2.08 -14.57
N CYS A 15 -13.31 2.89 -14.17
CA CYS A 15 -13.91 2.84 -12.86
C CYS A 15 -14.97 1.75 -12.74
N LEU A 16 -15.01 1.03 -11.62
CA LEU A 16 -16.01 -0.02 -11.36
C LEU A 16 -17.46 0.50 -11.42
N SER A 17 -17.68 1.77 -11.06
CA SER A 17 -18.99 2.41 -11.16
C SER A 17 -19.48 2.62 -12.61
N GLN A 18 -18.57 2.63 -13.58
CA GLN A 18 -18.84 2.80 -15.01
C GLN A 18 -18.80 1.46 -15.77
N ASN A 19 -17.94 0.54 -15.32
CA ASN A 19 -17.65 -0.71 -15.99
C ASN A 19 -17.46 -1.83 -14.97
N SER A 20 -18.23 -2.93 -15.09
CA SER A 20 -18.13 -4.09 -14.18
C SER A 20 -16.76 -4.77 -14.13
N ARG A 21 -15.87 -4.46 -15.08
CA ARG A 21 -14.46 -4.88 -15.11
C ARG A 21 -13.50 -3.78 -14.65
N GLY A 22 -14.02 -2.64 -14.22
CA GLY A 22 -13.24 -1.52 -13.74
C GLY A 22 -12.54 -1.78 -12.41
N THR A 23 -11.72 -0.82 -11.98
CA THR A 23 -11.14 -0.80 -10.64
C THR A 23 -12.03 -0.03 -9.66
N ASP A 24 -12.05 -0.44 -8.41
CA ASP A 24 -12.74 0.23 -7.30
C ASP A 24 -11.88 1.31 -6.61
N LYS A 25 -10.64 1.49 -7.05
CA LYS A 25 -9.67 2.41 -6.44
C LYS A 25 -10.12 3.88 -6.38
N GLU A 26 -11.12 4.31 -7.17
CA GLU A 26 -11.74 5.63 -7.01
C GLU A 26 -13.12 5.52 -6.35
N PHE A 27 -14.00 4.67 -6.86
CA PHE A 27 -15.32 4.45 -6.28
C PHE A 27 -15.51 2.96 -6.03
N PRO A 28 -15.77 2.57 -4.75
CA PRO A 28 -16.02 3.42 -3.58
C PRO A 28 -14.78 3.84 -2.78
N LYS A 29 -13.57 3.29 -3.03
CA LYS A 29 -12.39 3.39 -2.15
C LYS A 29 -11.79 4.79 -2.00
N MET A 30 -11.92 5.66 -3.00
CA MET A 30 -11.35 7.02 -3.04
C MET A 30 -9.81 7.06 -3.07
N TYR A 31 -9.13 5.95 -3.37
CA TYR A 31 -7.66 5.88 -3.36
C TYR A 31 -7.02 6.72 -4.45
N ILE A 32 -7.64 6.81 -5.64
CA ILE A 32 -7.07 7.60 -6.75
C ILE A 32 -6.99 9.07 -6.38
N SER A 33 -8.11 9.70 -6.04
CA SER A 33 -8.16 11.14 -5.78
C SER A 33 -7.48 11.53 -4.47
N GLU A 34 -7.58 10.68 -3.45
CA GLU A 34 -7.13 11.03 -2.11
C GLU A 34 -5.69 10.57 -1.82
N VAL A 35 -5.17 9.57 -2.52
CA VAL A 35 -3.85 8.99 -2.24
C VAL A 35 -2.94 9.03 -3.46
N TYR A 36 -3.35 8.42 -4.58
CA TYR A 36 -2.43 8.22 -5.70
C TYR A 36 -2.15 9.49 -6.47
N ASP A 37 -3.16 10.30 -6.81
CA ASP A 37 -2.95 11.60 -7.47
C ASP A 37 -2.04 12.54 -6.66
N PRO A 38 -2.24 12.72 -5.34
CA PRO A 38 -1.36 13.58 -4.55
C PRO A 38 0.08 13.09 -4.43
N ILE A 39 0.33 11.77 -4.45
CA ILE A 39 1.63 11.17 -4.19
C ILE A 39 2.34 10.80 -5.48
N ILE A 40 1.85 9.77 -6.18
CA ILE A 40 2.52 9.26 -7.38
C ILE A 40 2.10 10.00 -8.66
N GLY A 41 0.94 10.64 -8.68
CA GLY A 41 0.51 11.47 -9.82
C GLY A 41 1.43 12.67 -10.08
N LYS A 42 2.29 13.03 -9.13
CA LYS A 42 3.29 14.12 -9.24
C LYS A 42 4.70 13.61 -9.53
N MET A 43 4.90 12.30 -9.61
CA MET A 43 6.20 11.73 -9.92
C MET A 43 6.61 12.06 -11.35
N GLU A 44 7.92 12.21 -11.58
CA GLU A 44 8.45 12.28 -12.95
C GLU A 44 8.06 10.99 -13.69
N LYS A 45 7.54 11.17 -14.92
CA LYS A 45 7.02 10.07 -15.75
C LYS A 45 8.14 9.31 -16.48
N GLN A 46 9.34 9.22 -15.88
CA GLN A 46 10.52 8.60 -16.50
C GLN A 46 10.77 7.22 -15.90
N ASN A 47 11.41 6.35 -16.68
CA ASN A 47 11.87 4.99 -16.36
C ASN A 47 11.94 4.62 -14.88
N PHE A 48 10.88 4.03 -14.34
CA PHE A 48 10.86 3.52 -12.98
C PHE A 48 10.17 2.15 -12.92
N ASN A 49 10.52 1.37 -11.92
CA ASN A 49 9.92 0.04 -11.71
C ASN A 49 8.66 0.17 -10.87
N PHE A 50 7.54 -0.27 -11.44
CA PHE A 50 6.23 -0.30 -10.80
C PHE A 50 5.77 -1.75 -10.68
N VAL A 51 5.43 -2.18 -9.48
CA VAL A 51 4.90 -3.52 -9.20
C VAL A 51 3.51 -3.38 -8.59
N GLU A 52 2.53 -4.08 -9.13
CA GLU A 52 1.18 -4.20 -8.55
C GLU A 52 0.85 -5.67 -8.34
N ILE A 53 0.39 -5.99 -7.14
CA ILE A 53 -0.09 -7.31 -6.75
C ILE A 53 -1.61 -7.28 -6.73
N GLY A 54 -2.26 -8.25 -7.37
CA GLY A 54 -3.71 -8.26 -7.54
C GLY A 54 -4.17 -7.42 -8.73
N VAL A 55 -3.77 -7.78 -9.94
CA VAL A 55 -4.10 -7.02 -11.17
C VAL A 55 -5.39 -7.47 -11.86
N ARG A 56 -5.92 -8.62 -11.50
CA ARG A 56 -7.25 -9.14 -11.90
C ARG A 56 -7.64 -8.81 -13.34
N THR A 57 -8.62 -7.92 -13.55
CA THR A 57 -9.14 -7.52 -14.88
C THR A 57 -8.22 -6.59 -15.67
N GLY A 58 -7.18 -6.02 -15.04
CA GLY A 58 -6.21 -5.12 -15.65
C GLY A 58 -6.68 -3.66 -15.77
N ALA A 59 -7.79 -3.27 -15.16
CA ALA A 59 -8.25 -1.88 -15.21
C ALA A 59 -7.26 -0.91 -14.56
N SER A 60 -6.71 -1.26 -13.40
CA SER A 60 -5.62 -0.49 -12.76
C SER A 60 -4.37 -0.48 -13.63
N VAL A 61 -3.97 -1.63 -14.22
CA VAL A 61 -2.83 -1.71 -15.14
C VAL A 61 -3.00 -0.78 -16.34
N GLN A 62 -4.20 -0.73 -16.91
CA GLN A 62 -4.50 0.17 -18.02
C GLN A 62 -4.44 1.63 -17.59
N LEU A 63 -4.91 1.98 -16.40
CA LEU A 63 -4.78 3.32 -15.82
C LEU A 63 -3.31 3.73 -15.72
N TRP A 64 -2.49 2.90 -15.08
CA TRP A 64 -1.07 3.19 -14.93
C TRP A 64 -0.36 3.31 -16.29
N ALA A 65 -0.66 2.39 -17.22
CA ALA A 65 -0.09 2.40 -18.56
C ALA A 65 -0.46 3.63 -19.40
N LYS A 66 -1.64 4.19 -19.19
CA LYS A 66 -2.06 5.42 -19.88
C LYS A 66 -1.48 6.67 -19.24
N TYR A 67 -1.32 6.66 -17.92
CA TYR A 67 -0.82 7.80 -17.18
C TYR A 67 0.71 7.92 -17.23
N PHE A 68 1.42 6.81 -17.01
CA PHE A 68 2.88 6.74 -17.04
C PHE A 68 3.36 6.18 -18.37
N SER A 69 3.98 7.01 -19.22
CA SER A 69 4.39 6.62 -20.58
C SER A 69 5.58 5.66 -20.59
N GLU A 70 6.48 5.74 -19.61
CA GLU A 70 7.80 5.08 -19.62
C GLU A 70 8.08 4.26 -18.34
N MET A 71 7.06 3.70 -17.72
CA MET A 71 7.27 2.80 -16.57
C MET A 71 7.63 1.38 -17.02
N ASN A 72 8.43 0.69 -16.21
CA ASN A 72 8.60 -0.75 -16.26
C ASN A 72 7.59 -1.39 -15.30
N PHE A 73 6.49 -1.90 -15.82
CA PHE A 73 5.40 -2.43 -15.00
C PHE A 73 5.45 -3.95 -14.89
N ILE A 74 5.28 -4.46 -13.68
CA ILE A 74 5.09 -5.90 -13.41
C ILE A 74 3.81 -6.06 -12.60
N GLY A 75 2.79 -6.68 -13.22
CA GLY A 75 1.59 -7.12 -12.53
C GLY A 75 1.73 -8.54 -12.05
N ILE A 76 1.39 -8.82 -10.79
CA ILE A 76 1.44 -10.15 -10.21
C ILE A 76 0.03 -10.56 -9.81
N ASP A 77 -0.39 -11.76 -10.24
CA ASP A 77 -1.65 -12.36 -9.82
C ASP A 77 -1.53 -13.88 -9.86
N ASN A 78 -2.30 -14.58 -9.06
CA ASN A 78 -2.38 -16.04 -9.06
C ASN A 78 -3.50 -16.57 -9.94
N GLU A 79 -4.40 -15.70 -10.43
CA GLU A 79 -5.50 -16.10 -11.30
C GLU A 79 -5.04 -16.44 -12.73
N VAL A 80 -5.86 -17.31 -13.40
CA VAL A 80 -5.47 -17.89 -14.71
C VAL A 80 -5.85 -16.99 -15.87
N ASP A 81 -6.94 -16.22 -15.75
CA ASP A 81 -7.56 -15.51 -16.86
C ASP A 81 -7.24 -14.01 -16.86
N VAL A 82 -6.00 -13.69 -17.20
CA VAL A 82 -5.64 -12.30 -17.42
C VAL A 82 -5.87 -11.90 -18.87
N VAL A 83 -7.11 -11.51 -19.16
CA VAL A 83 -7.60 -11.19 -20.52
C VAL A 83 -6.87 -9.99 -21.15
N TRP A 84 -6.30 -9.12 -20.32
CA TRP A 84 -5.70 -7.87 -20.78
C TRP A 84 -4.30 -8.00 -21.41
N GLN A 85 -3.60 -9.13 -21.23
CA GLN A 85 -2.24 -9.34 -21.78
C GLN A 85 -2.16 -9.16 -23.31
N ASN A 86 -3.24 -9.38 -24.01
CA ASN A 86 -3.31 -9.24 -25.48
C ASN A 86 -4.01 -7.94 -25.92
N ALA A 87 -4.27 -7.03 -25.01
CA ALA A 87 -4.96 -5.78 -25.32
C ALA A 87 -4.07 -4.82 -26.14
N ASP A 88 -4.67 -4.08 -27.08
CA ASP A 88 -3.93 -3.15 -27.93
C ASP A 88 -3.19 -2.05 -27.17
N TRP A 89 -3.71 -1.65 -26.02
CA TRP A 89 -3.09 -0.60 -25.20
C TRP A 89 -1.77 -1.00 -24.53
N ILE A 90 -1.39 -2.29 -24.58
CA ILE A 90 -0.08 -2.79 -24.08
C ILE A 90 1.02 -2.64 -25.12
N ARG A 91 0.65 -2.58 -26.41
CA ARG A 91 1.64 -2.59 -27.49
C ARG A 91 2.67 -1.47 -27.34
N GLY A 92 3.94 -1.84 -27.40
CA GLY A 92 5.07 -0.90 -27.26
C GLY A 92 5.33 -0.40 -25.86
N LYS A 93 4.67 -0.97 -24.85
CA LYS A 93 4.89 -0.66 -23.43
C LYS A 93 5.67 -1.77 -22.73
N ASN A 94 6.48 -1.39 -21.75
CA ASN A 94 7.21 -2.36 -20.94
C ASN A 94 6.33 -2.85 -19.78
N ILE A 95 5.35 -3.70 -20.11
CA ILE A 95 4.38 -4.27 -19.18
C ILE A 95 4.54 -5.79 -19.19
N GLN A 96 4.79 -6.35 -18.02
CA GLN A 96 4.92 -7.78 -17.79
C GLN A 96 3.84 -8.26 -16.85
N TYR A 97 3.39 -9.49 -17.08
CA TYR A 97 2.52 -10.21 -16.16
C TYR A 97 3.25 -11.43 -15.60
N LEU A 98 3.20 -11.57 -14.29
CA LEU A 98 3.77 -12.70 -13.59
C LEU A 98 2.64 -13.46 -12.87
N LYS A 99 2.31 -14.66 -13.40
CA LYS A 99 1.39 -15.56 -12.71
C LYS A 99 2.12 -16.28 -11.60
N ALA A 100 1.97 -15.78 -10.37
CA ALA A 100 2.68 -16.32 -9.22
C ALA A 100 2.02 -15.89 -7.89
N ASP A 101 2.36 -16.58 -6.80
CA ASP A 101 2.15 -16.09 -5.44
C ASP A 101 3.16 -14.98 -5.15
N ALA A 102 2.67 -13.76 -4.93
CA ALA A 102 3.51 -12.59 -4.63
C ALA A 102 4.21 -12.67 -3.27
N TYR A 103 3.74 -13.54 -2.38
CA TYR A 103 4.17 -13.58 -0.97
C TYR A 103 5.13 -14.74 -0.68
N CYS A 104 6.03 -15.02 -1.63
CA CYS A 104 7.09 -15.99 -1.49
C CYS A 104 8.45 -15.43 -1.97
N HIS A 105 9.54 -16.04 -1.52
CA HIS A 105 10.90 -15.59 -1.88
C HIS A 105 11.24 -15.83 -3.34
N GLU A 106 10.69 -16.86 -3.95
CA GLU A 106 10.87 -17.23 -5.34
C GLU A 106 10.37 -16.13 -6.26
N THR A 107 9.12 -15.68 -6.06
CA THR A 107 8.54 -14.58 -6.83
C THR A 107 9.28 -13.27 -6.56
N LEU A 108 9.58 -12.98 -5.30
CA LEU A 108 10.36 -11.79 -4.96
C LEU A 108 11.73 -11.78 -5.67
N ALA A 109 12.38 -12.93 -5.85
CA ALA A 109 13.68 -13.03 -6.54
C ALA A 109 13.60 -12.69 -8.04
N MET A 110 12.43 -12.86 -8.66
CA MET A 110 12.17 -12.52 -10.08
C MET A 110 11.95 -11.02 -10.31
N LEU A 111 11.65 -10.26 -9.26
CA LEU A 111 11.37 -8.84 -9.35
C LEU A 111 12.65 -7.99 -9.38
N PRO A 112 12.58 -6.73 -9.88
CA PRO A 112 13.70 -5.81 -9.84
C PRO A 112 14.27 -5.66 -8.42
N LYS A 113 15.59 -5.52 -8.33
CA LYS A 113 16.27 -5.30 -7.04
C LYS A 113 15.85 -3.99 -6.35
N GLN A 114 15.42 -3.01 -7.15
CA GLN A 114 14.89 -1.73 -6.68
C GLN A 114 13.55 -1.44 -7.35
N MET A 115 12.53 -1.17 -6.55
CA MET A 115 11.18 -0.85 -6.98
C MET A 115 10.83 0.56 -6.52
N THR A 116 10.23 1.36 -7.40
CA THR A 116 9.87 2.75 -7.08
C THR A 116 8.44 2.83 -6.56
N VAL A 117 7.53 2.07 -7.15
CA VAL A 117 6.14 1.96 -6.68
C VAL A 117 5.79 0.50 -6.51
N VAL A 118 5.22 0.16 -5.37
CA VAL A 118 4.63 -1.15 -5.09
C VAL A 118 3.22 -0.94 -4.55
N ILE A 119 2.24 -1.58 -5.16
CA ILE A 119 0.85 -1.61 -4.69
C ILE A 119 0.49 -3.04 -4.32
N ASP A 120 0.02 -3.24 -3.11
CA ASP A 120 -0.54 -4.50 -2.61
C ASP A 120 -2.06 -4.40 -2.56
N ASP A 121 -2.70 -4.90 -3.60
CA ASP A 121 -4.14 -5.06 -3.79
C ASP A 121 -4.48 -6.56 -3.93
N GLY A 122 -3.80 -7.40 -3.17
CA GLY A 122 -3.87 -8.86 -3.22
C GLY A 122 -4.99 -9.44 -2.37
N PRO A 123 -4.74 -10.53 -1.62
CA PRO A 123 -5.79 -11.23 -0.85
C PRO A 123 -6.18 -10.52 0.46
N HIS A 124 -5.60 -9.39 0.80
CA HIS A 124 -5.85 -8.56 1.98
C HIS A 124 -5.75 -9.32 3.32
N SER A 125 -5.09 -10.49 3.32
CA SER A 125 -4.84 -11.22 4.55
C SER A 125 -3.74 -10.55 5.36
N ILE A 126 -3.87 -10.54 6.69
CA ILE A 126 -2.82 -9.96 7.54
C ILE A 126 -1.47 -10.66 7.36
N SER A 127 -1.45 -11.96 7.03
CA SER A 127 -0.22 -12.69 6.78
C SER A 127 0.48 -12.23 5.50
N SER A 128 -0.26 -12.02 4.41
CA SER A 128 0.29 -11.50 3.15
C SER A 128 0.80 -10.08 3.30
N GLN A 129 0.01 -9.19 3.92
CA GLN A 129 0.37 -7.79 4.15
C GLN A 129 1.61 -7.64 5.05
N VAL A 130 1.71 -8.45 6.12
CA VAL A 130 2.89 -8.50 7.00
C VAL A 130 4.11 -9.03 6.24
N TRP A 131 3.95 -10.10 5.46
CA TRP A 131 5.03 -10.67 4.67
C TRP A 131 5.57 -9.64 3.64
N LEU A 132 4.67 -8.96 2.94
CA LEU A 132 5.03 -7.90 1.98
C LEU A 132 5.79 -6.76 2.68
N ALA A 133 5.25 -6.23 3.77
CA ALA A 133 5.89 -5.16 4.53
C ALA A 133 7.32 -5.52 4.97
N GLN A 134 7.54 -6.78 5.35
CA GLN A 134 8.84 -7.27 5.78
C GLN A 134 9.83 -7.42 4.63
N ASN A 135 9.38 -7.96 3.49
CA ASN A 135 10.26 -8.48 2.45
C ASN A 135 10.41 -7.53 1.24
N TYR A 136 9.36 -6.75 0.90
CA TYR A 136 9.43 -5.78 -0.22
C TYR A 136 10.07 -4.46 0.20
N THR A 137 9.85 -4.00 1.43
CA THR A 137 10.40 -2.72 1.90
C THR A 137 11.92 -2.59 1.71
N PRO A 138 12.76 -3.62 1.95
CA PRO A 138 14.20 -3.53 1.69
C PRO A 138 14.60 -3.28 0.24
N ARG A 139 13.69 -3.55 -0.71
CA ARG A 139 13.89 -3.34 -2.15
C ARG A 139 13.31 -2.04 -2.68
N LEU A 140 12.78 -1.20 -1.81
CA LEU A 140 12.24 0.08 -2.20
C LEU A 140 13.38 1.03 -2.57
N SER A 141 13.32 1.61 -3.78
CA SER A 141 14.29 2.62 -4.22
C SER A 141 14.20 3.87 -3.35
N MET A 142 15.23 4.71 -3.38
CA MET A 142 15.15 6.04 -2.76
C MET A 142 13.97 6.81 -3.35
N ASN A 143 13.19 7.48 -2.50
CA ASN A 143 11.94 8.17 -2.83
C ASN A 143 10.84 7.26 -3.39
N GLY A 144 10.96 5.93 -3.23
CA GLY A 144 9.93 4.99 -3.63
C GLY A 144 8.85 4.79 -2.58
N PHE A 145 7.73 4.19 -3.00
CA PHE A 145 6.51 4.03 -2.21
C PHE A 145 6.00 2.58 -2.22
N ILE A 146 5.52 2.12 -1.08
CA ILE A 146 4.67 0.93 -0.96
C ILE A 146 3.32 1.36 -0.42
N PHE A 147 2.26 0.95 -1.09
CA PHE A 147 0.88 1.10 -0.66
C PHE A 147 0.32 -0.29 -0.35
N ILE A 148 -0.11 -0.53 0.87
CA ILE A 148 -0.78 -1.76 1.30
C ILE A 148 -2.24 -1.41 1.51
N GLU A 149 -3.10 -1.84 0.59
CA GLU A 149 -4.52 -1.48 0.52
C GLU A 149 -5.40 -2.40 1.38
N ASP A 150 -6.64 -1.97 1.60
CA ASP A 150 -7.76 -2.76 2.11
C ASP A 150 -7.47 -3.52 3.40
N ILE A 151 -7.05 -2.76 4.44
CA ILE A 151 -6.70 -3.35 5.73
C ILE A 151 -7.98 -3.64 6.54
N GLN A 152 -8.47 -4.88 6.47
CA GLN A 152 -9.74 -5.32 7.03
C GLN A 152 -9.79 -5.33 8.58
N GLY A 153 -8.66 -5.57 9.24
CA GLY A 153 -8.57 -5.64 10.71
C GLY A 153 -8.40 -4.31 11.43
N GLY A 154 -8.60 -3.19 10.72
CA GLY A 154 -8.48 -1.85 11.28
C GLY A 154 -7.09 -1.53 11.80
N LEU A 155 -6.99 -0.64 12.79
CA LEU A 155 -5.71 -0.15 13.32
C LEU A 155 -4.85 -1.25 13.96
N SER A 156 -5.45 -2.34 14.44
CA SER A 156 -4.69 -3.47 15.00
C SER A 156 -3.87 -4.20 13.94
N TYR A 157 -4.39 -4.30 12.70
CA TYR A 157 -3.65 -4.87 11.58
C TYR A 157 -2.59 -3.88 11.07
N CYS A 158 -2.88 -2.58 11.03
CA CYS A 158 -1.86 -1.57 10.74
C CYS A 158 -0.67 -1.69 11.69
N ASP A 159 -0.89 -1.84 13.01
CA ASP A 159 0.19 -2.01 14.00
C ASP A 159 1.04 -3.27 13.70
N ARG A 160 0.40 -4.39 13.34
CA ARG A 160 1.12 -5.63 12.98
C ARG A 160 1.98 -5.45 11.73
N ILE A 161 1.43 -4.79 10.69
CA ILE A 161 2.15 -4.48 9.45
C ILE A 161 3.36 -3.57 9.76
N ILE A 162 3.14 -2.49 10.51
CA ILE A 162 4.20 -1.53 10.88
C ILE A 162 5.32 -2.18 11.70
N ARG A 163 4.98 -3.13 12.58
CA ARG A 163 6.00 -3.87 13.36
C ARG A 163 6.88 -4.74 12.48
N ALA A 164 6.35 -5.26 11.38
CA ALA A 164 7.10 -6.09 10.43
C ALA A 164 8.09 -5.30 9.57
N ILE A 165 7.84 -4.00 9.36
CA ILE A 165 8.72 -3.12 8.58
C ILE A 165 10.12 -3.06 9.23
N PRO A 166 11.21 -3.20 8.45
CA PRO A 166 12.57 -3.05 8.96
C PRO A 166 12.80 -1.69 9.62
N LYS A 167 13.56 -1.66 10.71
CA LYS A 167 13.72 -0.48 11.60
C LYS A 167 14.07 0.82 10.86
N LYS A 168 14.93 0.74 9.84
CA LYS A 168 15.39 1.91 9.07
C LYS A 168 14.28 2.63 8.31
N PHE A 169 13.14 1.96 8.03
CA PHE A 169 12.00 2.54 7.30
C PHE A 169 10.86 3.00 8.21
N LYS A 170 10.92 2.72 9.52
CA LYS A 170 9.79 2.98 10.44
C LYS A 170 9.45 4.46 10.59
N GLY A 171 10.40 5.37 10.37
CA GLY A 171 10.14 6.81 10.38
C GLY A 171 9.36 7.32 9.17
N CYS A 172 9.26 6.50 8.12
CA CYS A 172 8.67 6.87 6.83
C CYS A 172 7.34 6.14 6.58
N VAL A 173 6.55 5.87 7.63
CA VAL A 173 5.28 5.14 7.53
C VAL A 173 4.11 6.04 7.86
N ARG A 174 3.02 5.93 7.09
CA ARG A 174 1.75 6.62 7.34
C ARG A 174 0.59 5.63 7.28
N ILE A 175 -0.39 5.83 8.13
CA ILE A 175 -1.70 5.18 8.03
C ILE A 175 -2.65 6.20 7.39
N ILE A 176 -3.31 5.80 6.32
CA ILE A 176 -4.30 6.62 5.61
C ILE A 176 -5.65 5.97 5.81
N ASP A 177 -6.53 6.65 6.53
CA ASP A 177 -7.87 6.16 6.88
C ASP A 177 -8.95 6.93 6.11
N LEU A 178 -9.49 6.29 5.07
CA LEU A 178 -10.53 6.85 4.22
C LEU A 178 -11.93 6.30 4.54
N ARG A 179 -12.09 5.46 5.55
CA ARG A 179 -13.37 4.80 5.87
C ARG A 179 -14.52 5.77 6.10
N LYS A 180 -14.23 6.97 6.62
CA LYS A 180 -15.25 8.02 6.80
C LYS A 180 -15.62 8.72 5.50
N VAL A 181 -14.72 8.76 4.53
CA VAL A 181 -14.91 9.45 3.24
C VAL A 181 -15.54 8.51 2.22
N SER A 182 -15.03 7.28 2.13
CA SER A 182 -15.50 6.26 1.20
C SER A 182 -16.81 5.61 1.64
N GLY A 183 -17.04 5.50 2.95
CA GLY A 183 -18.11 4.68 3.52
C GLY A 183 -17.78 3.19 3.63
N GLU A 184 -16.60 2.76 3.12
CA GLU A 184 -16.17 1.36 3.13
C GLU A 184 -15.33 1.05 4.38
N GLY A 185 -15.63 -0.06 5.05
CA GLY A 185 -14.99 -0.43 6.32
C GLY A 185 -13.52 -0.78 6.23
N ASP A 186 -13.03 -1.13 5.05
CA ASP A 186 -11.66 -1.53 4.74
C ASP A 186 -10.86 -0.47 3.96
N SER A 187 -11.44 0.69 3.62
CA SER A 187 -10.71 1.81 3.00
C SER A 187 -9.66 2.40 3.94
N LEU A 188 -8.71 1.58 4.31
CA LEU A 188 -7.61 1.83 5.21
C LEU A 188 -6.34 1.27 4.59
N LEU A 189 -5.30 2.09 4.50
CA LEU A 189 -4.05 1.63 3.92
C LEU A 189 -2.83 2.05 4.75
N VAL A 190 -1.74 1.29 4.62
CA VAL A 190 -0.41 1.65 5.12
C VAL A 190 0.45 2.09 3.94
N LEU A 191 0.96 3.31 4.02
CA LEU A 191 1.95 3.87 3.11
C LEU A 191 3.33 3.77 3.75
N ILE A 192 4.29 3.21 3.01
CA ILE A 192 5.71 3.21 3.35
C ILE A 192 6.44 4.03 2.28
N HIS A 193 7.21 5.03 2.70
CA HIS A 193 8.00 5.88 1.80
C HIS A 193 9.49 5.77 2.18
N ASN A 194 10.34 5.42 1.22
CA ASN A 194 11.78 5.38 1.43
C ASN A 194 12.40 6.76 1.17
N CYS A 195 12.46 7.61 2.18
CA CYS A 195 13.06 8.94 2.09
C CYS A 195 14.15 9.15 3.14
N GLU A 196 15.06 10.08 2.88
CA GLU A 196 16.00 10.56 3.90
C GLU A 196 15.30 11.58 4.79
N GLY A 197 15.33 11.34 6.11
CA GLY A 197 14.73 12.25 7.10
C GLY A 197 13.27 11.96 7.43
N MET A 198 12.58 12.97 8.00
CA MET A 198 11.14 12.88 8.28
C MET A 198 10.34 12.98 6.99
N CYS A 199 9.37 12.11 6.85
CA CYS A 199 8.50 12.07 5.69
C CYS A 199 7.54 13.28 5.67
N ASP A 200 7.86 14.29 4.86
CA ASP A 200 7.05 15.51 4.68
C ASP A 200 5.95 15.36 3.61
N ILE A 201 5.49 14.13 3.33
CA ILE A 201 4.38 13.94 2.42
C ILE A 201 3.14 14.60 3.05
N GLN A 202 2.82 15.80 2.55
CA GLN A 202 1.54 16.43 2.84
C GLN A 202 0.46 15.76 1.98
N ILE A 203 -0.15 14.73 2.55
CA ILE A 203 -1.40 14.19 2.03
C ILE A 203 -2.47 15.17 2.49
N GLY A 204 -3.31 15.68 1.58
CA GLY A 204 -4.28 16.75 1.83
C GLY A 204 -5.42 16.44 2.81
N PHE A 205 -5.20 15.56 3.78
CA PHE A 205 -6.21 15.13 4.74
C PHE A 205 -6.36 16.12 5.90
N ARG A 206 -7.54 16.69 6.04
CA ARG A 206 -7.93 17.48 7.21
C ARG A 206 -7.88 16.70 8.54
N ASN A 207 -7.69 15.38 8.52
CA ASN A 207 -7.83 14.50 9.70
C ASN A 207 -6.55 13.73 10.10
N GLN A 208 -5.38 13.99 9.51
CA GLN A 208 -4.13 13.31 9.92
C GLN A 208 -3.71 13.64 11.37
N HIS A 209 -4.10 14.81 11.89
CA HIS A 209 -3.75 15.22 13.25
C HIS A 209 -4.42 14.38 14.35
N ASP A 210 -5.52 13.68 14.06
CA ASP A 210 -6.29 12.95 15.08
C ASP A 210 -5.82 11.51 15.29
N LEU A 211 -5.18 10.88 14.30
CA LEU A 211 -4.76 9.48 14.41
C LEU A 211 -3.39 9.31 15.07
N TRP A 212 -2.44 10.21 14.82
CA TRP A 212 -1.09 10.13 15.37
C TRP A 212 -1.05 10.26 16.91
N PRO A 213 -1.76 11.22 17.54
CA PRO A 213 -1.84 11.26 18.99
C PRO A 213 -2.59 10.08 19.61
N SER A 214 -3.61 9.52 18.93
CA SER A 214 -4.36 8.36 19.44
C SER A 214 -3.56 7.06 19.32
N LEU A 215 -2.81 6.85 18.23
CA LEU A 215 -1.89 5.73 18.08
C LEU A 215 -0.73 5.80 19.08
N LEU A 216 -0.14 6.96 19.29
CA LEU A 216 0.89 7.15 20.32
C LEU A 216 0.27 6.95 21.72
N ARG A 217 -0.96 7.37 21.97
CA ARG A 217 -1.67 7.08 23.22
C ARG A 217 -1.93 5.59 23.38
N VAL A 218 -2.40 4.88 22.36
CA VAL A 218 -2.63 3.43 22.42
C VAL A 218 -1.32 2.69 22.63
N LEU A 219 -0.26 3.02 21.86
CA LEU A 219 1.06 2.40 22.03
C LEU A 219 1.71 2.76 23.39
N TYR A 220 1.49 3.97 23.87
CA TYR A 220 1.97 4.40 25.19
C TYR A 220 1.17 3.72 26.31
N PHE A 221 -0.15 3.64 26.22
CA PHE A 221 -1.01 2.96 27.21
C PHE A 221 -0.74 1.45 27.25
N GLU A 222 -0.59 0.78 26.11
CA GLU A 222 -0.24 -0.65 26.08
C GLU A 222 1.17 -0.91 26.63
N ARG A 223 2.13 -0.04 26.35
CA ARG A 223 3.48 -0.11 26.93
C ARG A 223 3.48 0.14 28.43
N VAL A 224 2.75 1.16 28.89
CA VAL A 224 2.61 1.47 30.32
C VAL A 224 1.86 0.33 31.04
N LYS A 225 0.78 -0.19 30.46
CA LYS A 225 0.04 -1.33 31.00
C LYS A 225 0.90 -2.61 31.09
N PHE A 226 1.72 -2.87 30.07
CA PHE A 226 2.67 -3.98 30.08
C PHE A 226 3.75 -3.81 31.16
N ILE A 227 4.31 -2.61 31.34
CA ILE A 227 5.32 -2.29 32.36
C ILE A 227 4.69 -2.38 33.75
N CYS A 228 3.49 -1.83 33.96
CA CYS A 228 2.77 -1.91 35.23
C CYS A 228 2.45 -3.35 35.61
N ASN A 229 1.93 -4.15 34.67
CA ASN A 229 1.64 -5.57 34.92
C ASN A 229 2.91 -6.37 35.28
N ARG A 230 4.05 -6.05 34.66
CA ARG A 230 5.34 -6.68 34.95
C ARG A 230 5.89 -6.27 36.31
N LEU A 231 5.68 -5.03 36.75
CA LEU A 231 6.07 -4.53 38.06
C LEU A 231 5.17 -5.13 39.15
N ILE A 232 3.87 -5.21 38.94
CA ILE A 232 2.92 -5.84 39.87
C ILE A 232 3.23 -7.34 40.04
N ALA A 233 3.51 -8.06 38.92
CA ALA A 233 3.90 -9.46 38.98
C ALA A 233 5.22 -9.69 39.73
N LYS A 234 6.15 -8.75 39.61
CA LYS A 234 7.43 -8.79 40.33
C LYS A 234 7.25 -8.52 41.84
N SER A 235 6.40 -7.56 42.20
CA SER A 235 6.04 -7.26 43.60
C SER A 235 5.33 -8.42 44.28
N LEU A 236 4.40 -9.07 43.57
CA LEU A 236 3.66 -10.24 44.10
C LEU A 236 4.56 -11.46 44.30
N ARG A 237 5.67 -11.60 43.57
CA ARG A 237 6.68 -12.67 43.79
C ARG A 237 7.54 -12.43 45.03
N ILE A 238 7.82 -11.17 45.35
CA ILE A 238 8.59 -10.78 46.55
C ILE A 238 7.76 -11.06 47.82
N PHE A 239 6.46 -10.79 47.79
CA PHE A 239 5.56 -11.06 48.94
C PHE A 239 5.21 -12.54 49.16
N LYS A 240 5.54 -13.44 48.22
CA LYS A 240 5.36 -14.90 48.39
C LYS A 240 6.63 -15.64 48.83
N SER A 241 7.73 -14.93 48.99
CA SER A 241 9.04 -15.48 49.39
C SER A 241 9.52 -15.01 50.78
N THR A 242 8.63 -14.35 51.52
CA THR A 242 8.70 -14.03 52.94
C THR A 242 7.55 -14.75 53.68
#